data_9297a4971ac1083e68c7a5ac28b29685
#
_entry.id   9297a4971ac1083e68c7a5ac28b29685
#
_cell.length_a   1.000
_cell.length_b   1.000
_cell.length_c   1.000
_cell.angle_alpha   90.00
_cell.angle_beta   90.00
_cell.angle_gamma   90.00
#
_symmetry.space_group_name_H-M   'P 1'
#
loop_
_entity.id
_entity.type
_entity.pdbx_description
1 polymer ?
#
loop_
_entity_poly.entity_id
_entity_poly.type
_entity_poly.pdbx_seq_one_letter_code
_entity_poly.pdbx_strand_id
1 'polypeptide(L)'
;MPNWLEKAVFYEIYPQTFFDSNGDGIGDLPGILQKLEYLQYLGVNAVWLNPCFVSPFQDAGYDVSNFYRVAPRYGTNADLRTLFDQARRLGLRILLDLVAGHTSTEHPWFKESCKPERNHYSDWYIWTDSVWKWSAPGVQTVIGYAERDGNYVTNFFHFQPALNYGFANPDPQHPWQQPVDAPAPQAVRQELNSIVKFWLELGASGFRVDMAGSLVKNDPDGKETARLWQEIRAWLDHDYPEAAIISEWSKPAVAIPAGFHMNFLLPYGSPGFLSLFRKPSQSACSFFDPSGRGDIRAFLDEYLPLYQSTRDQGFIAIPSGNHDITPRLGNGRTPRDLELAFLFLLTMPGVPFIYYGDEIGMRSLDGLTSKEGGYGRTGARTPMQWDDSPNAGFSTAPADQLYLPVENTPERPTVAAQRAGAESLLNRVRQLIALRQAHPALYAGSAFEPVYAEAGKFPFVYKRQSGDETILVALNPASQPCEVAIDGALSMQPPEVLYGAGDAFTRVGTGWALRLPGVSGGAYRLWSK
;
A
#
# COMPACT_ATOMS: atom_id res chain seq x y z
N MET A 1 -0.39 -13.45 14.83
CA MET A 1 0.43 -12.49 14.04
C MET A 1 1.58 -13.24 13.40
N PRO A 2 1.70 -13.30 12.08
CA PRO A 2 2.85 -13.92 11.40
C PRO A 2 4.16 -13.22 11.79
N ASN A 3 5.13 -13.98 12.27
CA ASN A 3 6.40 -13.42 12.79
C ASN A 3 7.23 -12.67 11.72
N TRP A 4 7.08 -13.04 10.46
CA TRP A 4 7.80 -12.41 9.37
C TRP A 4 7.42 -10.94 9.14
N LEU A 5 6.22 -10.52 9.58
CA LEU A 5 5.75 -9.14 9.45
C LEU A 5 6.59 -8.14 10.23
N GLU A 6 7.22 -8.55 11.34
CA GLU A 6 8.11 -7.68 12.14
C GLU A 6 9.26 -7.08 11.31
N LYS A 7 9.78 -7.87 10.37
CA LYS A 7 10.89 -7.49 9.49
C LYS A 7 10.45 -7.15 8.07
N ALA A 8 9.14 -7.11 7.82
CA ALA A 8 8.64 -6.94 6.47
C ALA A 8 8.98 -5.56 5.91
N VAL A 9 9.42 -5.57 4.66
CA VAL A 9 9.49 -4.42 3.77
C VAL A 9 8.81 -4.85 2.48
N PHE A 10 7.66 -4.24 2.21
CA PHE A 10 6.86 -4.58 1.04
C PHE A 10 7.28 -3.77 -0.18
N TYR A 11 7.11 -4.41 -1.34
CA TYR A 11 7.23 -3.78 -2.64
C TYR A 11 5.93 -3.98 -3.42
N GLU A 12 5.28 -2.90 -3.84
CA GLU A 12 4.06 -2.98 -4.63
C GLU A 12 4.40 -3.06 -6.11
N ILE A 13 3.83 -4.05 -6.79
CA ILE A 13 3.97 -4.27 -8.24
C ILE A 13 2.64 -4.04 -8.93
N TYR A 14 2.61 -3.14 -9.90
CA TYR A 14 1.55 -2.96 -10.87
C TYR A 14 1.89 -3.81 -12.10
N PRO A 15 1.23 -4.99 -12.30
CA PRO A 15 1.68 -5.98 -13.28
C PRO A 15 1.84 -5.42 -14.70
N GLN A 16 0.88 -4.60 -15.14
CA GLN A 16 0.80 -4.06 -16.51
C GLN A 16 2.04 -3.30 -16.95
N THR A 17 2.81 -2.78 -15.99
CA THR A 17 3.92 -1.85 -16.27
C THR A 17 5.21 -2.19 -15.54
N PHE A 18 5.32 -3.41 -14.97
CA PHE A 18 6.55 -3.80 -14.29
C PHE A 18 7.60 -4.37 -15.23
N PHE A 19 7.28 -5.44 -15.98
CA PHE A 19 8.15 -5.98 -17.03
C PHE A 19 7.35 -6.86 -18.00
N ASP A 20 7.49 -6.60 -19.27
CA ASP A 20 6.89 -7.34 -20.37
C ASP A 20 7.86 -8.39 -20.89
N SER A 21 7.52 -9.67 -20.72
CA SER A 21 8.40 -10.78 -21.12
C SER A 21 8.18 -11.29 -22.54
N ASN A 22 6.99 -11.01 -23.10
CA ASN A 22 6.56 -11.56 -24.38
C ASN A 22 6.57 -10.54 -25.53
N GLY A 23 6.77 -9.25 -25.22
CA GLY A 23 6.89 -8.17 -26.22
C GLY A 23 5.55 -7.69 -26.78
N ASP A 24 4.45 -7.81 -26.00
CA ASP A 24 3.13 -7.30 -26.40
C ASP A 24 2.82 -5.88 -25.89
N GLY A 25 3.73 -5.30 -25.13
CA GLY A 25 3.61 -3.95 -24.56
C GLY A 25 2.94 -3.89 -23.20
N ILE A 26 2.57 -5.03 -22.63
CA ILE A 26 1.95 -5.15 -21.30
C ILE A 26 2.81 -6.06 -20.42
N GLY A 27 3.10 -5.63 -19.22
CA GLY A 27 3.83 -6.46 -18.24
C GLY A 27 3.03 -7.71 -17.83
N ASP A 28 3.74 -8.78 -17.46
CA ASP A 28 3.17 -10.08 -17.20
C ASP A 28 3.83 -10.83 -16.02
N LEU A 29 3.26 -11.95 -15.59
CA LEU A 29 3.78 -12.76 -14.48
C LEU A 29 5.14 -13.39 -14.78
N PRO A 30 5.40 -13.95 -16.00
CA PRO A 30 6.74 -14.39 -16.37
C PRO A 30 7.77 -13.23 -16.35
N GLY A 31 7.35 -12.02 -16.66
CA GLY A 31 8.19 -10.83 -16.53
C GLY A 31 8.52 -10.50 -15.08
N ILE A 32 7.55 -10.56 -14.18
CA ILE A 32 7.80 -10.40 -12.75
C ILE A 32 8.76 -11.50 -12.26
N LEU A 33 8.58 -12.73 -12.71
CA LEU A 33 9.46 -13.85 -12.38
C LEU A 33 10.91 -13.57 -12.78
N GLN A 34 11.16 -13.01 -13.96
CA GLN A 34 12.50 -12.61 -14.43
C GLN A 34 13.14 -11.51 -13.57
N LYS A 35 12.35 -10.75 -12.83
CA LYS A 35 12.81 -9.62 -11.99
C LYS A 35 12.85 -9.95 -10.48
N LEU A 36 12.59 -11.19 -10.07
CA LEU A 36 12.67 -11.58 -8.65
C LEU A 36 14.06 -11.36 -8.03
N GLU A 37 15.13 -11.59 -8.80
CA GLU A 37 16.50 -11.33 -8.35
C GLU A 37 16.75 -9.82 -8.08
N TYR A 38 16.07 -8.94 -8.80
CA TYR A 38 16.12 -7.51 -8.49
C TYR A 38 15.47 -7.19 -7.14
N LEU A 39 14.32 -7.80 -6.85
CA LEU A 39 13.65 -7.61 -5.56
C LEU A 39 14.50 -8.14 -4.40
N GLN A 40 15.14 -9.29 -4.58
CA GLN A 40 16.09 -9.83 -3.62
C GLN A 40 17.32 -8.91 -3.47
N TYR A 41 17.86 -8.38 -4.57
CA TYR A 41 18.95 -7.41 -4.56
C TYR A 41 18.56 -6.13 -3.83
N LEU A 42 17.35 -5.62 -4.02
CA LEU A 42 16.83 -4.44 -3.30
C LEU A 42 16.74 -4.71 -1.79
N GLY A 43 16.51 -5.97 -1.39
CA GLY A 43 16.43 -6.39 -0.01
C GLY A 43 15.01 -6.43 0.55
N VAL A 44 13.97 -6.18 -0.26
CA VAL A 44 12.58 -6.38 0.15
C VAL A 44 12.30 -7.87 0.37
N ASN A 45 11.37 -8.20 1.24
CA ASN A 45 11.03 -9.59 1.57
C ASN A 45 9.54 -9.91 1.44
N ALA A 46 8.74 -8.94 1.01
CA ALA A 46 7.34 -9.12 0.69
C ALA A 46 6.94 -8.29 -0.54
N VAL A 47 5.98 -8.81 -1.30
CA VAL A 47 5.42 -8.17 -2.50
C VAL A 47 3.92 -8.07 -2.33
N TRP A 48 3.36 -6.93 -2.67
CA TRP A 48 1.95 -6.78 -2.97
C TRP A 48 1.78 -6.69 -4.48
N LEU A 49 1.07 -7.66 -5.05
CA LEU A 49 0.75 -7.72 -6.47
C LEU A 49 -0.67 -7.16 -6.68
N ASN A 50 -0.79 -6.06 -7.43
CA ASN A 50 -2.09 -5.52 -7.83
C ASN A 50 -2.90 -6.54 -8.64
N PRO A 51 -4.23 -6.35 -8.87
CA PRO A 51 -5.08 -7.38 -9.41
C PRO A 51 -4.58 -7.99 -10.72
N CYS A 52 -4.50 -9.32 -10.75
CA CYS A 52 -4.09 -10.08 -11.92
C CYS A 52 -5.15 -11.08 -12.40
N PHE A 53 -6.37 -11.03 -11.85
CA PHE A 53 -7.46 -11.92 -12.19
C PHE A 53 -8.16 -11.54 -13.50
N VAL A 54 -8.96 -12.47 -14.05
CA VAL A 54 -9.74 -12.19 -15.26
C VAL A 54 -10.68 -11.01 -15.02
N SER A 55 -10.57 -10.03 -15.89
CA SER A 55 -11.28 -8.75 -15.84
C SER A 55 -11.49 -8.21 -17.25
N PRO A 56 -12.54 -7.45 -17.52
CA PRO A 56 -12.63 -6.62 -18.73
C PRO A 56 -11.73 -5.37 -18.69
N PHE A 57 -11.07 -5.11 -17.55
CA PHE A 57 -10.11 -4.03 -17.35
C PHE A 57 -10.67 -2.62 -17.54
N GLN A 58 -11.90 -2.40 -17.12
CA GLN A 58 -12.45 -1.04 -17.05
C GLN A 58 -11.87 -0.25 -15.87
N ASP A 59 -11.37 -0.96 -14.83
CA ASP A 59 -10.65 -0.41 -13.67
C ASP A 59 -9.38 -1.23 -13.39
N ALA A 60 -8.56 -1.41 -14.42
CA ALA A 60 -7.22 -2.01 -14.34
C ALA A 60 -7.13 -3.36 -13.59
N GLY A 61 -8.21 -4.13 -13.58
CA GLY A 61 -8.30 -5.44 -12.94
C GLY A 61 -9.11 -5.45 -11.64
N TYR A 62 -9.48 -4.29 -11.08
CA TYR A 62 -10.37 -4.22 -9.92
C TYR A 62 -11.82 -4.58 -10.24
N ASP A 63 -12.23 -4.58 -11.49
CA ASP A 63 -13.50 -5.07 -12.00
C ASP A 63 -13.39 -6.56 -12.38
N VAL A 64 -13.28 -7.44 -11.36
CA VAL A 64 -13.04 -8.88 -11.53
C VAL A 64 -14.23 -9.57 -12.16
N SER A 65 -14.01 -10.38 -13.21
CA SER A 65 -15.02 -11.23 -13.82
C SER A 65 -14.81 -12.74 -13.59
N ASN A 66 -13.66 -13.14 -13.03
CA ASN A 66 -13.44 -14.50 -12.54
C ASN A 66 -12.32 -14.49 -11.47
N PHE A 67 -12.68 -14.79 -10.23
CA PHE A 67 -11.76 -14.79 -9.09
C PHE A 67 -10.79 -15.98 -9.05
N TYR A 68 -11.01 -17.04 -9.83
CA TYR A 68 -10.23 -18.27 -9.77
C TYR A 68 -9.23 -18.43 -10.93
N ARG A 69 -9.12 -17.40 -11.79
CA ARG A 69 -8.26 -17.45 -12.96
C ARG A 69 -7.45 -16.17 -13.13
N VAL A 70 -6.17 -16.34 -13.39
CA VAL A 70 -5.30 -15.28 -13.88
C VAL A 70 -5.79 -14.81 -15.26
N ALA A 71 -5.75 -13.50 -15.48
CA ALA A 71 -6.10 -12.91 -16.77
C ALA A 71 -5.10 -13.35 -17.86
N PRO A 72 -5.58 -13.77 -19.05
CA PRO A 72 -4.70 -14.28 -20.12
C PRO A 72 -3.57 -13.33 -20.51
N ARG A 73 -3.77 -12.02 -20.41
CA ARG A 73 -2.71 -11.03 -20.70
C ARG A 73 -1.53 -11.05 -19.71
N TYR A 74 -1.72 -11.62 -18.52
CA TYR A 74 -0.66 -11.76 -17.52
C TYR A 74 -0.08 -13.17 -17.46
N GLY A 75 -0.72 -14.15 -18.10
CA GLY A 75 -0.32 -15.56 -18.04
C GLY A 75 -1.42 -16.47 -17.53
N THR A 76 -1.03 -17.47 -16.74
CA THR A 76 -1.90 -18.53 -16.24
C THR A 76 -1.78 -18.72 -14.74
N ASN A 77 -2.68 -19.53 -14.15
CA ASN A 77 -2.55 -19.95 -12.74
C ASN A 77 -1.24 -20.74 -12.50
N ALA A 78 -0.74 -21.45 -13.51
CA ALA A 78 0.53 -22.17 -13.42
C ALA A 78 1.74 -21.21 -13.35
N ASP A 79 1.69 -20.11 -14.11
CA ASP A 79 2.72 -19.05 -14.03
C ASP A 79 2.70 -18.38 -12.66
N LEU A 80 1.52 -18.10 -12.11
CA LEU A 80 1.40 -17.51 -10.77
C LEU A 80 1.90 -18.47 -9.68
N ARG A 81 1.60 -19.77 -9.78
CA ARG A 81 2.18 -20.78 -8.89
C ARG A 81 3.70 -20.82 -8.99
N THR A 82 4.24 -20.79 -10.20
CA THR A 82 5.69 -20.76 -10.42
C THR A 82 6.31 -19.52 -9.79
N LEU A 83 5.65 -18.37 -9.93
CA LEU A 83 6.08 -17.12 -9.31
C LEU A 83 6.11 -17.22 -7.77
N PHE A 84 5.07 -17.78 -7.14
CA PHE A 84 5.05 -18.02 -5.68
C PHE A 84 6.17 -18.94 -5.23
N ASP A 85 6.39 -20.05 -5.93
CA ASP A 85 7.40 -21.03 -5.57
C ASP A 85 8.82 -20.46 -5.69
N GLN A 86 9.12 -19.70 -6.75
CA GLN A 86 10.43 -19.06 -6.92
C GLN A 86 10.64 -17.91 -5.94
N ALA A 87 9.61 -17.08 -5.72
CA ALA A 87 9.67 -16.02 -4.73
C ALA A 87 9.99 -16.57 -3.32
N ARG A 88 9.31 -17.66 -2.92
CA ARG A 88 9.54 -18.33 -1.63
C ARG A 88 10.97 -18.85 -1.50
N ARG A 89 11.57 -19.40 -2.56
CA ARG A 89 12.98 -19.85 -2.57
C ARG A 89 13.96 -18.70 -2.35
N LEU A 90 13.59 -17.51 -2.78
CA LEU A 90 14.37 -16.26 -2.59
C LEU A 90 14.04 -15.53 -1.27
N GLY A 91 13.19 -16.11 -0.42
CA GLY A 91 12.77 -15.49 0.84
C GLY A 91 11.71 -14.39 0.68
N LEU A 92 11.08 -14.30 -0.50
CA LEU A 92 10.03 -13.33 -0.79
C LEU A 92 8.64 -13.93 -0.55
N ARG A 93 7.74 -13.16 0.03
CA ARG A 93 6.33 -13.50 0.22
C ARG A 93 5.48 -12.65 -0.73
N ILE A 94 4.50 -13.24 -1.39
CA ILE A 94 3.62 -12.52 -2.32
C ILE A 94 2.20 -12.51 -1.77
N LEU A 95 1.66 -11.30 -1.59
CA LEU A 95 0.26 -11.05 -1.29
C LEU A 95 -0.46 -10.64 -2.57
N LEU A 96 -1.65 -11.19 -2.78
CA LEU A 96 -2.54 -10.82 -3.88
C LEU A 96 -3.48 -9.70 -3.47
N ASP A 97 -4.03 -9.00 -4.44
CA ASP A 97 -5.11 -8.05 -4.21
C ASP A 97 -6.46 -8.79 -4.20
N LEU A 98 -7.23 -8.65 -3.14
CA LEU A 98 -8.54 -9.28 -2.94
C LEU A 98 -9.64 -8.22 -3.07
N VAL A 99 -10.32 -8.23 -4.19
CA VAL A 99 -11.49 -7.37 -4.45
C VAL A 99 -12.72 -8.02 -3.83
N ALA A 100 -12.93 -7.82 -2.53
CA ALA A 100 -13.97 -8.52 -1.79
C ALA A 100 -15.37 -7.90 -1.93
N GLY A 101 -15.46 -6.59 -2.23
CA GLY A 101 -16.71 -5.83 -2.12
C GLY A 101 -17.61 -5.85 -3.37
N HIS A 102 -17.08 -6.24 -4.54
CA HIS A 102 -17.82 -6.15 -5.81
C HIS A 102 -17.22 -7.09 -6.88
N THR A 103 -17.91 -7.18 -7.98
CA THR A 103 -17.41 -7.81 -9.22
C THR A 103 -17.52 -6.84 -10.39
N SER A 104 -17.05 -7.24 -11.57
CA SER A 104 -17.44 -6.60 -12.82
C SER A 104 -18.92 -6.91 -13.15
N THR A 105 -19.57 -6.01 -13.90
CA THR A 105 -20.83 -6.34 -14.58
C THR A 105 -20.70 -7.51 -15.58
N GLU A 106 -19.47 -7.83 -16.00
CA GLU A 106 -19.18 -8.97 -16.86
C GLU A 106 -19.07 -10.31 -16.11
N HIS A 107 -19.12 -10.30 -14.77
CA HIS A 107 -19.03 -11.52 -13.98
C HIS A 107 -20.26 -12.43 -14.21
N PRO A 108 -20.07 -13.75 -14.40
CA PRO A 108 -21.19 -14.67 -14.62
C PRO A 108 -22.27 -14.61 -13.53
N TRP A 109 -21.89 -14.44 -12.26
CA TRP A 109 -22.85 -14.30 -11.16
C TRP A 109 -23.74 -13.08 -11.32
N PHE A 110 -23.14 -11.95 -11.72
CA PHE A 110 -23.91 -10.73 -11.93
C PHE A 110 -24.86 -10.87 -13.12
N LYS A 111 -24.39 -11.43 -14.25
CA LYS A 111 -25.23 -11.69 -15.42
C LYS A 111 -26.42 -12.57 -15.08
N GLU A 112 -26.23 -13.60 -14.26
CA GLU A 112 -27.34 -14.43 -13.76
C GLU A 112 -28.27 -13.65 -12.84
N SER A 113 -27.74 -12.78 -11.97
CA SER A 113 -28.56 -11.96 -11.08
C SER A 113 -29.43 -10.92 -11.80
N CYS A 114 -29.05 -10.55 -13.03
CA CYS A 114 -29.79 -9.62 -13.88
C CYS A 114 -31.07 -10.23 -14.49
N LYS A 115 -31.25 -11.55 -14.48
CA LYS A 115 -32.41 -12.23 -15.06
C LYS A 115 -33.66 -11.96 -14.24
N PRO A 116 -34.81 -11.79 -14.89
CA PRO A 116 -36.08 -11.58 -14.19
C PRO A 116 -36.50 -12.82 -13.38
N GLU A 117 -36.16 -14.03 -13.84
CA GLU A 117 -36.43 -15.27 -13.12
C GLU A 117 -35.43 -15.45 -11.97
N ARG A 118 -35.97 -15.76 -10.78
CA ARG A 118 -35.13 -16.02 -9.61
C ARG A 118 -34.26 -17.26 -9.82
N ASN A 119 -33.00 -17.11 -9.47
CA ASN A 119 -31.98 -18.15 -9.55
C ASN A 119 -31.01 -18.06 -8.35
N HIS A 120 -30.02 -18.93 -8.31
CA HIS A 120 -29.04 -19.01 -7.22
C HIS A 120 -28.34 -17.66 -6.93
N TYR A 121 -28.08 -16.86 -7.94
CA TYR A 121 -27.32 -15.60 -7.84
C TYR A 121 -28.21 -14.35 -7.69
N SER A 122 -29.54 -14.50 -7.70
CA SER A 122 -30.46 -13.35 -7.70
C SER A 122 -30.24 -12.39 -6.54
N ASP A 123 -29.81 -12.89 -5.38
CA ASP A 123 -29.60 -12.11 -4.16
C ASP A 123 -28.12 -12.02 -3.75
N TRP A 124 -27.20 -12.49 -4.59
CA TRP A 124 -25.76 -12.32 -4.37
C TRP A 124 -25.29 -10.88 -4.55
N TYR A 125 -26.10 -10.08 -5.23
CA TYR A 125 -25.91 -8.64 -5.40
C TYR A 125 -27.07 -7.89 -4.76
N ILE A 126 -26.84 -6.65 -4.41
CA ILE A 126 -27.86 -5.81 -3.80
C ILE A 126 -28.69 -5.16 -4.91
N TRP A 127 -29.96 -5.50 -4.97
CA TRP A 127 -30.95 -4.94 -5.89
C TRP A 127 -32.08 -4.30 -5.12
N THR A 128 -32.57 -3.13 -5.57
CA THR A 128 -33.83 -2.57 -5.07
C THR A 128 -35.03 -3.40 -5.57
N ASP A 129 -36.20 -3.18 -4.98
CA ASP A 129 -37.42 -3.90 -5.30
C ASP A 129 -38.20 -3.32 -6.50
N SER A 130 -37.78 -2.21 -7.09
CA SER A 130 -38.37 -1.62 -8.27
C SER A 130 -37.41 -0.66 -8.96
N VAL A 131 -37.42 -0.69 -10.30
CA VAL A 131 -36.66 0.25 -11.13
C VAL A 131 -37.15 1.70 -10.95
N TRP A 132 -38.40 1.90 -10.55
CA TRP A 132 -38.98 3.22 -10.32
C TRP A 132 -38.66 3.83 -8.96
N LYS A 133 -38.02 3.09 -8.07
CA LYS A 133 -37.51 3.57 -6.77
C LYS A 133 -36.02 3.89 -6.89
N TRP A 134 -35.69 5.10 -7.30
CA TRP A 134 -34.32 5.51 -7.69
C TRP A 134 -33.46 5.95 -6.53
N SER A 135 -34.07 6.34 -5.40
CA SER A 135 -33.36 6.82 -4.23
C SER A 135 -33.38 5.73 -3.14
N ALA A 136 -32.20 5.24 -2.82
CA ALA A 136 -31.98 4.33 -1.70
C ALA A 136 -30.99 4.98 -0.73
N PRO A 137 -31.40 5.32 0.52
CA PRO A 137 -30.52 5.98 1.46
C PRO A 137 -29.23 5.18 1.73
N GLY A 138 -28.09 5.88 1.71
CA GLY A 138 -26.78 5.30 2.04
C GLY A 138 -26.14 4.42 0.98
N VAL A 139 -26.74 4.28 -0.22
CA VAL A 139 -26.16 3.52 -1.33
C VAL A 139 -26.31 4.25 -2.65
N GLN A 140 -25.40 3.97 -3.60
CA GLN A 140 -25.48 4.45 -4.98
C GLN A 140 -26.06 3.34 -5.86
N THR A 141 -26.98 3.69 -6.77
CA THR A 141 -27.66 2.73 -7.64
C THR A 141 -27.51 3.07 -9.11
N VAL A 142 -27.53 2.03 -9.95
CA VAL A 142 -27.63 2.15 -11.41
C VAL A 142 -29.06 1.77 -11.82
N ILE A 143 -29.72 2.67 -12.54
CA ILE A 143 -31.16 2.59 -12.87
C ILE A 143 -31.37 1.90 -14.22
N GLY A 144 -32.31 0.93 -14.28
CA GLY A 144 -32.80 0.36 -15.53
C GLY A 144 -31.76 -0.41 -16.34
N TYR A 145 -30.81 -1.04 -15.66
CA TYR A 145 -29.70 -1.75 -16.31
C TYR A 145 -30.10 -3.09 -16.94
N ALA A 146 -31.03 -3.81 -16.32
CA ALA A 146 -31.37 -5.19 -16.67
C ALA A 146 -32.87 -5.39 -16.90
N GLU A 147 -33.27 -6.58 -17.40
CA GLU A 147 -34.68 -6.99 -17.52
C GLU A 147 -35.35 -7.24 -16.17
N ARG A 148 -34.56 -7.53 -15.14
CA ARG A 148 -35.04 -7.62 -13.76
C ARG A 148 -35.57 -6.28 -13.28
N ASP A 149 -36.78 -6.26 -12.67
CA ASP A 149 -37.27 -5.08 -11.97
C ASP A 149 -36.40 -4.81 -10.74
N GLY A 150 -35.81 -3.62 -10.69
CA GLY A 150 -34.89 -3.19 -9.66
C GLY A 150 -33.68 -2.44 -10.20
N ASN A 151 -32.97 -1.76 -9.29
CA ASN A 151 -31.73 -1.05 -9.55
C ASN A 151 -30.64 -1.71 -8.73
N TYR A 152 -29.50 -2.04 -9.33
CA TYR A 152 -28.41 -2.61 -8.54
C TYR A 152 -27.60 -1.52 -7.84
N VAL A 153 -27.08 -1.88 -6.66
CA VAL A 153 -26.18 -1.03 -5.88
C VAL A 153 -24.75 -1.20 -6.36
N THR A 154 -24.02 -0.09 -6.52
CA THR A 154 -22.59 -0.11 -6.82
C THR A 154 -21.74 -0.06 -5.55
N ASN A 155 -20.54 -0.65 -5.61
CA ASN A 155 -19.57 -0.48 -4.55
C ASN A 155 -18.65 0.72 -4.81
N PHE A 156 -18.26 0.93 -6.07
CA PHE A 156 -17.43 2.06 -6.50
C PHE A 156 -17.91 2.60 -7.85
N PHE A 157 -17.37 2.14 -9.00
CA PHE A 157 -17.84 2.58 -10.32
C PHE A 157 -19.15 1.92 -10.72
N HIS A 158 -19.85 2.51 -11.71
CA HIS A 158 -21.13 2.01 -12.20
C HIS A 158 -21.05 0.55 -12.71
N PHE A 159 -19.91 0.10 -13.19
CA PHE A 159 -19.67 -1.27 -13.66
C PHE A 159 -19.14 -2.23 -12.57
N GLN A 160 -19.20 -1.80 -11.30
CA GLN A 160 -18.75 -2.58 -10.13
C GLN A 160 -19.92 -2.81 -9.17
N PRO A 161 -20.86 -3.73 -9.51
CA PRO A 161 -22.00 -4.06 -8.67
C PRO A 161 -21.57 -4.65 -7.33
N ALA A 162 -22.14 -4.14 -6.24
CA ALA A 162 -21.83 -4.55 -4.89
C ALA A 162 -22.30 -5.97 -4.61
N LEU A 163 -21.42 -6.82 -4.13
CA LEU A 163 -21.76 -8.11 -3.53
C LEU A 163 -22.56 -7.90 -2.25
N ASN A 164 -23.52 -8.78 -2.01
CA ASN A 164 -24.45 -8.66 -0.89
C ASN A 164 -23.90 -9.30 0.38
N TYR A 165 -23.22 -8.50 1.20
CA TYR A 165 -22.81 -8.89 2.56
C TYR A 165 -23.89 -8.54 3.61
N GLY A 166 -25.04 -8.02 3.17
CA GLY A 166 -26.14 -7.60 4.02
C GLY A 166 -26.01 -6.15 4.52
N PHE A 167 -27.00 -5.79 5.32
CA PHE A 167 -27.13 -4.50 5.97
C PHE A 167 -27.03 -4.70 7.49
N ALA A 168 -26.22 -3.88 8.16
CA ALA A 168 -26.14 -3.90 9.63
C ALA A 168 -27.44 -3.43 10.27
N ASN A 169 -28.05 -2.40 9.67
CA ASN A 169 -29.34 -1.85 10.11
C ASN A 169 -30.29 -1.79 8.90
N PRO A 170 -30.99 -2.92 8.56
CA PRO A 170 -31.95 -2.93 7.47
C PRO A 170 -33.11 -1.98 7.74
N ASP A 171 -33.50 -1.18 6.76
CA ASP A 171 -34.65 -0.31 6.83
C ASP A 171 -35.93 -1.10 6.54
N PRO A 172 -36.93 -1.17 7.45
CA PRO A 172 -38.20 -1.86 7.21
C PRO A 172 -38.98 -1.33 6.01
N GLN A 173 -38.75 -0.10 5.58
CA GLN A 173 -39.37 0.48 4.38
C GLN A 173 -38.73 0.00 3.07
N HIS A 174 -37.58 -0.68 3.18
CA HIS A 174 -36.80 -1.22 2.06
C HIS A 174 -36.58 -2.73 2.24
N PRO A 175 -37.60 -3.58 2.01
CA PRO A 175 -37.53 -5.03 2.30
C PRO A 175 -36.46 -5.77 1.48
N TRP A 176 -35.87 -5.15 0.46
CA TRP A 176 -34.74 -5.66 -0.29
C TRP A 176 -33.40 -5.54 0.48
N GLN A 177 -33.35 -4.79 1.58
CA GLN A 177 -32.21 -4.71 2.47
C GLN A 177 -32.18 -5.97 3.36
N GLN A 178 -31.38 -6.93 2.98
CA GLN A 178 -31.25 -8.17 3.74
C GLN A 178 -30.33 -7.96 4.96
N PRO A 179 -30.68 -8.52 6.13
CA PRO A 179 -29.76 -8.50 7.27
C PRO A 179 -28.52 -9.36 7.00
N VAL A 180 -27.43 -9.09 7.73
CA VAL A 180 -26.13 -9.77 7.56
C VAL A 180 -26.19 -11.30 7.73
N ASP A 181 -27.16 -11.81 8.46
CA ASP A 181 -27.33 -13.25 8.72
C ASP A 181 -28.35 -13.92 7.76
N ALA A 182 -28.83 -13.20 6.74
CA ALA A 182 -29.69 -13.79 5.71
C ALA A 182 -28.91 -14.81 4.84
N PRO A 183 -29.63 -15.76 4.20
CA PRO A 183 -28.98 -16.84 3.45
C PRO A 183 -28.05 -16.36 2.33
N ALA A 184 -28.42 -15.32 1.57
CA ALA A 184 -27.59 -14.84 0.47
C ALA A 184 -26.30 -14.13 0.96
N PRO A 185 -26.31 -13.18 1.92
CA PRO A 185 -25.11 -12.67 2.56
C PRO A 185 -24.19 -13.75 3.11
N GLN A 186 -24.74 -14.80 3.75
CA GLN A 186 -23.92 -15.92 4.21
C GLN A 186 -23.27 -16.72 3.06
N ALA A 187 -24.01 -16.95 1.96
CA ALA A 187 -23.46 -17.62 0.77
C ALA A 187 -22.30 -16.80 0.13
N VAL A 188 -22.45 -15.48 0.05
CA VAL A 188 -21.39 -14.58 -0.43
C VAL A 188 -20.14 -14.64 0.48
N ARG A 189 -20.31 -14.68 1.80
CA ARG A 189 -19.19 -14.86 2.75
C ARG A 189 -18.48 -16.20 2.58
N GLN A 190 -19.24 -17.28 2.37
CA GLN A 190 -18.68 -18.61 2.14
C GLN A 190 -17.86 -18.64 0.85
N GLU A 191 -18.35 -17.98 -0.20
CA GLU A 191 -17.62 -17.86 -1.47
C GLU A 191 -16.35 -17.03 -1.31
N LEU A 192 -16.36 -15.93 -0.56
CA LEU A 192 -15.15 -15.18 -0.23
C LEU A 192 -14.09 -16.07 0.45
N ASN A 193 -14.51 -16.89 1.42
CA ASN A 193 -13.61 -17.84 2.07
C ASN A 193 -13.05 -18.87 1.08
N SER A 194 -13.86 -19.33 0.12
CA SER A 194 -13.44 -20.26 -0.94
C SER A 194 -12.40 -19.65 -1.86
N ILE A 195 -12.57 -18.38 -2.25
CA ILE A 195 -11.61 -17.61 -3.04
C ILE A 195 -10.28 -17.47 -2.30
N VAL A 196 -10.33 -17.04 -1.05
CA VAL A 196 -9.16 -16.87 -0.18
C VAL A 196 -8.41 -18.20 -0.04
N LYS A 197 -9.12 -19.28 0.29
CA LYS A 197 -8.56 -20.63 0.40
C LYS A 197 -7.87 -21.07 -0.87
N PHE A 198 -8.52 -20.93 -2.03
CA PHE A 198 -7.99 -21.34 -3.33
C PHE A 198 -6.60 -20.72 -3.61
N TRP A 199 -6.44 -19.44 -3.36
CA TRP A 199 -5.17 -18.76 -3.63
C TRP A 199 -4.11 -19.04 -2.57
N LEU A 200 -4.47 -19.22 -1.30
CA LEU A 200 -3.52 -19.66 -0.26
C LEU A 200 -2.99 -21.07 -0.56
N GLU A 201 -3.86 -21.98 -0.98
CA GLU A 201 -3.45 -23.34 -1.39
C GLU A 201 -2.62 -23.35 -2.68
N LEU A 202 -2.80 -22.35 -3.57
CA LEU A 202 -1.95 -22.18 -4.74
C LEU A 202 -0.55 -21.66 -4.36
N GLY A 203 -0.39 -20.96 -3.22
CA GLY A 203 0.89 -20.49 -2.70
C GLY A 203 0.98 -19.01 -2.32
N ALA A 204 -0.12 -18.26 -2.39
CA ALA A 204 -0.16 -16.88 -1.91
C ALA A 204 0.19 -16.82 -0.41
N SER A 205 0.84 -15.75 0.02
CA SER A 205 1.21 -15.50 1.42
C SER A 205 0.20 -14.61 2.16
N GLY A 206 -0.91 -14.29 1.51
CA GLY A 206 -1.97 -13.45 2.06
C GLY A 206 -2.55 -12.48 1.05
N PHE A 207 -3.21 -11.43 1.55
CA PHE A 207 -3.97 -10.51 0.71
C PHE A 207 -3.89 -9.06 1.17
N ARG A 208 -3.84 -8.14 0.21
CA ARG A 208 -4.32 -6.78 0.40
C ARG A 208 -5.79 -6.77 0.03
N VAL A 209 -6.62 -6.28 0.91
CA VAL A 209 -8.08 -6.27 0.72
C VAL A 209 -8.52 -4.89 0.27
N ASP A 210 -9.05 -4.86 -0.96
CA ASP A 210 -9.61 -3.67 -1.59
C ASP A 210 -10.87 -3.20 -0.85
N MET A 211 -10.96 -1.89 -0.58
CA MET A 211 -12.12 -1.24 0.04
C MET A 211 -12.71 -2.03 1.23
N ALA A 212 -11.87 -2.58 2.10
CA ALA A 212 -12.22 -3.54 3.15
C ALA A 212 -13.35 -3.09 4.10
N GLY A 213 -13.54 -1.78 4.25
CA GLY A 213 -14.58 -1.19 5.08
C GLY A 213 -15.96 -1.03 4.40
N SER A 214 -16.11 -1.42 3.12
CA SER A 214 -17.31 -1.16 2.34
C SER A 214 -18.31 -2.32 2.26
N LEU A 215 -17.98 -3.49 2.85
CA LEU A 215 -18.70 -4.74 2.61
C LEU A 215 -20.15 -4.70 3.11
N VAL A 216 -20.34 -4.57 4.41
CA VAL A 216 -21.68 -4.47 5.00
C VAL A 216 -22.23 -3.06 4.82
N LYS A 217 -23.47 -2.96 4.35
CA LYS A 217 -24.10 -1.66 4.11
C LYS A 217 -24.84 -1.17 5.37
N ASN A 218 -25.04 0.15 5.44
CA ASN A 218 -25.65 0.81 6.61
C ASN A 218 -25.03 0.35 7.94
N ASP A 219 -23.68 0.31 7.98
CA ASP A 219 -22.84 -0.07 9.13
C ASP A 219 -22.00 1.13 9.58
N PRO A 220 -22.62 2.17 10.20
CA PRO A 220 -21.94 3.44 10.48
C PRO A 220 -20.76 3.30 11.43
N ASP A 221 -20.83 2.36 12.38
CA ASP A 221 -19.77 2.05 13.34
C ASP A 221 -18.76 1.01 12.82
N GLY A 222 -19.03 0.38 11.67
CA GLY A 222 -18.20 -0.68 11.08
C GLY A 222 -18.22 -2.00 11.86
N LYS A 223 -19.20 -2.21 12.76
CA LYS A 223 -19.23 -3.38 13.67
C LYS A 223 -19.48 -4.69 12.95
N GLU A 224 -20.43 -4.72 12.03
CA GLU A 224 -20.76 -5.94 11.30
C GLU A 224 -19.69 -6.27 10.26
N THR A 225 -19.11 -5.25 9.64
CA THR A 225 -17.92 -5.42 8.77
C THR A 225 -16.73 -5.94 9.59
N ALA A 226 -16.51 -5.42 10.81
CA ALA A 226 -15.48 -5.91 11.71
C ALA A 226 -15.72 -7.36 12.13
N ARG A 227 -16.95 -7.75 12.47
CA ARG A 227 -17.31 -9.14 12.82
C ARG A 227 -16.97 -10.10 11.70
N LEU A 228 -17.30 -9.75 10.47
CA LEU A 228 -16.97 -10.55 9.29
C LEU A 228 -15.45 -10.77 9.16
N TRP A 229 -14.66 -9.72 9.28
CA TRP A 229 -13.20 -9.84 9.17
C TRP A 229 -12.58 -10.56 10.37
N GLN A 230 -13.13 -10.43 11.58
CA GLN A 230 -12.70 -11.20 12.76
C GLN A 230 -12.92 -12.71 12.57
N GLU A 231 -14.06 -13.12 11.97
CA GLU A 231 -14.34 -14.51 11.62
C GLU A 231 -13.31 -15.05 10.62
N ILE A 232 -13.02 -14.29 9.55
CA ILE A 232 -11.99 -14.64 8.57
C ILE A 232 -10.61 -14.70 9.22
N ARG A 233 -10.28 -13.75 10.08
CA ARG A 233 -9.00 -13.72 10.79
C ARG A 233 -8.83 -14.94 11.70
N ALA A 234 -9.84 -15.30 12.46
CA ALA A 234 -9.79 -16.47 13.35
C ALA A 234 -9.57 -17.77 12.54
N TRP A 235 -10.22 -17.90 11.40
CA TRP A 235 -9.99 -19.01 10.49
C TRP A 235 -8.57 -19.00 9.92
N LEU A 236 -8.06 -17.85 9.45
CA LEU A 236 -6.69 -17.75 8.95
C LEU A 236 -5.65 -18.08 10.02
N ASP A 237 -5.82 -17.57 11.24
CA ASP A 237 -4.88 -17.85 12.35
C ASP A 237 -4.84 -19.36 12.69
N HIS A 238 -5.94 -20.09 12.48
CA HIS A 238 -6.02 -21.52 12.72
C HIS A 238 -5.42 -22.35 11.57
N ASP A 239 -5.86 -22.10 10.33
CA ASP A 239 -5.56 -22.96 9.18
C ASP A 239 -4.33 -22.47 8.38
N TYR A 240 -4.06 -21.16 8.40
CA TYR A 240 -3.01 -20.49 7.61
C TYR A 240 -2.23 -19.45 8.44
N PRO A 241 -1.59 -19.86 9.58
CA PRO A 241 -1.02 -18.91 10.56
C PRO A 241 0.10 -18.02 10.01
N GLU A 242 0.67 -18.35 8.86
CA GLU A 242 1.68 -17.55 8.17
C GLU A 242 1.07 -16.57 7.13
N ALA A 243 -0.24 -16.65 6.86
CA ALA A 243 -0.91 -15.74 5.94
C ALA A 243 -1.15 -14.38 6.60
N ALA A 244 -0.97 -13.30 5.82
CA ALA A 244 -1.21 -11.94 6.28
C ALA A 244 -2.34 -11.28 5.49
N ILE A 245 -3.16 -10.47 6.16
CA ILE A 245 -4.15 -9.59 5.53
C ILE A 245 -3.88 -8.15 5.88
N ILE A 246 -3.91 -7.29 4.87
CA ILE A 246 -3.80 -5.84 5.01
C ILE A 246 -5.02 -5.18 4.39
N SER A 247 -5.57 -4.19 5.07
CA SER A 247 -6.77 -3.50 4.60
C SER A 247 -6.46 -2.17 3.93
N GLU A 248 -7.13 -1.93 2.82
CA GLU A 248 -7.39 -0.59 2.33
C GLU A 248 -8.64 -0.05 3.04
N TRP A 249 -8.44 0.62 4.17
CA TRP A 249 -9.53 1.22 4.95
C TRP A 249 -9.18 2.64 5.42
N SER A 250 -7.88 2.91 5.54
CA SER A 250 -7.32 4.18 6.04
C SER A 250 -7.87 4.61 7.41
N LYS A 251 -8.26 3.63 8.24
CA LYS A 251 -8.74 3.80 9.62
C LYS A 251 -8.11 2.73 10.51
N PRO A 252 -6.80 2.83 10.85
CA PRO A 252 -6.09 1.80 11.62
C PRO A 252 -6.78 1.42 12.92
N ALA A 253 -7.32 2.41 13.66
CA ALA A 253 -8.03 2.19 14.93
C ALA A 253 -9.35 1.38 14.78
N VAL A 254 -9.86 1.23 13.56
CA VAL A 254 -11.03 0.39 13.24
C VAL A 254 -10.60 -0.93 12.62
N ALA A 255 -9.76 -0.87 11.61
CA ALA A 255 -9.39 -2.01 10.79
C ALA A 255 -8.54 -3.05 11.55
N ILE A 256 -7.59 -2.60 12.38
CA ILE A 256 -6.73 -3.52 13.13
C ILE A 256 -7.54 -4.31 14.16
N PRO A 257 -8.38 -3.70 15.03
CA PRO A 257 -9.30 -4.46 15.89
C PRO A 257 -10.33 -5.30 15.14
N ALA A 258 -10.66 -4.94 13.89
CA ALA A 258 -11.49 -5.75 13.01
C ALA A 258 -10.81 -7.05 12.52
N GLY A 259 -9.53 -7.29 12.87
CA GLY A 259 -8.82 -8.53 12.56
C GLY A 259 -7.71 -8.40 11.52
N PHE A 260 -7.52 -7.22 10.91
CA PHE A 260 -6.41 -7.04 9.97
C PHE A 260 -5.05 -7.01 10.69
N HIS A 261 -4.06 -7.65 10.09
CA HIS A 261 -2.68 -7.58 10.57
C HIS A 261 -2.08 -6.18 10.36
N MET A 262 -2.51 -5.53 9.28
CA MET A 262 -2.02 -4.20 8.88
C MET A 262 -3.15 -3.37 8.28
N ASN A 263 -3.03 -2.04 8.40
CA ASN A 263 -3.89 -1.09 7.70
C ASN A 263 -3.06 0.06 7.12
N PHE A 264 -3.34 0.45 5.90
CA PHE A 264 -2.67 1.57 5.24
C PHE A 264 -3.06 2.93 5.82
N LEU A 265 -2.09 3.83 5.95
CA LEU A 265 -2.35 5.26 5.91
C LEU A 265 -2.39 5.73 4.45
N LEU A 266 -3.49 6.33 4.05
CA LEU A 266 -3.71 6.79 2.68
C LEU A 266 -4.18 8.26 2.68
N PRO A 267 -3.84 9.05 1.65
CA PRO A 267 -4.10 10.50 1.63
C PRO A 267 -5.56 10.89 1.84
N TYR A 268 -6.49 10.07 1.36
CA TYR A 268 -7.94 10.34 1.45
C TYR A 268 -8.56 10.02 2.83
N GLY A 269 -7.83 9.33 3.72
CA GLY A 269 -8.26 9.05 5.09
C GLY A 269 -7.34 9.63 6.16
N SER A 270 -6.15 10.14 5.77
CA SER A 270 -5.08 10.57 6.65
C SER A 270 -4.42 11.87 6.13
N PRO A 271 -5.00 13.04 6.38
CA PRO A 271 -4.42 14.33 5.97
C PRO A 271 -3.00 14.55 6.50
N GLY A 272 -2.71 14.07 7.71
CA GLY A 272 -1.37 14.10 8.29
C GLY A 272 -0.36 13.30 7.47
N PHE A 273 -0.72 12.12 7.01
CA PHE A 273 0.13 11.34 6.09
C PHE A 273 0.34 12.07 4.75
N LEU A 274 -0.71 12.68 4.19
CA LEU A 274 -0.58 13.49 2.97
C LEU A 274 0.47 14.58 3.15
N SER A 275 0.48 15.27 4.31
CA SER A 275 1.39 16.38 4.61
C SER A 275 2.87 15.99 4.69
N LEU A 276 3.20 14.70 4.85
CA LEU A 276 4.60 14.24 4.83
C LEU A 276 5.23 14.43 3.45
N PHE A 277 4.59 13.87 2.43
CA PHE A 277 5.21 13.70 1.11
C PHE A 277 4.57 14.55 0.03
N ARG A 278 3.38 15.11 0.25
CA ARG A 278 2.61 15.83 -0.76
C ARG A 278 2.07 17.12 -0.19
N LYS A 279 1.80 18.06 -1.07
CA LYS A 279 1.24 19.36 -0.66
C LYS A 279 -0.25 19.18 -0.33
N PRO A 280 -0.69 19.47 0.89
CA PRO A 280 -2.11 19.39 1.25
C PRO A 280 -2.97 20.45 0.52
N SER A 281 -2.35 21.54 0.07
CA SER A 281 -2.95 22.60 -0.75
C SER A 281 -1.88 23.29 -1.59
N GLN A 282 -2.29 24.17 -2.51
CA GLN A 282 -1.35 24.94 -3.35
C GLN A 282 -0.40 25.84 -2.55
N SER A 283 -0.83 26.35 -1.41
CA SER A 283 -0.05 27.23 -0.53
C SER A 283 0.76 26.51 0.53
N ALA A 284 0.50 25.22 0.77
CA ALA A 284 1.18 24.41 1.78
C ALA A 284 2.42 23.72 1.23
N CYS A 285 3.36 23.41 2.13
CA CYS A 285 4.53 22.58 1.85
C CYS A 285 4.40 21.24 2.57
N SER A 286 4.91 20.17 1.95
CA SER A 286 5.06 18.89 2.66
C SER A 286 6.21 18.98 3.66
N PHE A 287 6.24 18.08 4.65
CA PHE A 287 7.34 18.02 5.61
C PHE A 287 8.69 17.82 4.91
N PHE A 288 8.74 16.92 3.91
CA PHE A 288 9.93 16.66 3.11
C PHE A 288 10.10 17.64 1.93
N ASP A 289 9.76 18.91 2.14
CA ASP A 289 10.03 19.99 1.18
C ASP A 289 11.26 20.78 1.65
N PRO A 290 12.30 20.95 0.80
CA PRO A 290 13.56 21.59 1.20
C PRO A 290 13.43 23.06 1.54
N SER A 291 12.28 23.70 1.29
CA SER A 291 12.02 25.08 1.74
C SER A 291 11.98 25.23 3.26
N GLY A 292 11.86 24.13 4.02
CA GLY A 292 11.79 24.17 5.49
C GLY A 292 10.49 24.78 6.04
N ARG A 293 9.41 24.79 5.26
CA ARG A 293 8.10 25.31 5.67
C ARG A 293 7.08 24.22 6.04
N GLY A 294 7.47 22.95 5.93
CA GLY A 294 6.64 21.83 6.35
C GLY A 294 6.63 21.66 7.87
N ASP A 295 5.62 20.97 8.38
CA ASP A 295 5.44 20.74 9.81
C ASP A 295 5.19 19.27 10.10
N ILE A 296 6.09 18.65 10.90
CA ILE A 296 5.95 17.26 11.33
C ILE A 296 4.77 17.04 12.26
N ARG A 297 4.33 18.10 12.98
CA ARG A 297 3.19 17.99 13.90
C ARG A 297 1.91 17.66 13.17
N ALA A 298 1.72 18.13 11.93
CA ALA A 298 0.56 17.77 11.11
C ALA A 298 0.40 16.24 10.95
N PHE A 299 1.53 15.51 10.87
CA PHE A 299 1.53 14.04 10.84
C PHE A 299 1.44 13.43 12.24
N LEU A 300 2.26 13.89 13.19
CA LEU A 300 2.37 13.26 14.50
C LEU A 300 1.09 13.38 15.33
N ASP A 301 0.36 14.48 15.21
CA ASP A 301 -0.90 14.70 15.95
C ASP A 301 -1.99 13.71 15.52
N GLU A 302 -1.96 13.24 14.28
CA GLU A 302 -2.81 12.16 13.77
C GLU A 302 -2.23 10.78 14.08
N TYR A 303 -0.92 10.58 13.82
CA TYR A 303 -0.28 9.29 13.87
C TYR A 303 -0.12 8.73 15.30
N LEU A 304 0.26 9.57 16.27
CA LEU A 304 0.54 9.09 17.64
C LEU A 304 -0.66 8.44 18.34
N PRO A 305 -1.88 9.02 18.30
CA PRO A 305 -3.06 8.34 18.84
C PRO A 305 -3.36 7.00 18.15
N LEU A 306 -3.21 6.94 16.82
CA LEU A 306 -3.41 5.71 16.04
C LEU A 306 -2.38 4.65 16.43
N TYR A 307 -1.09 5.02 16.49
CA TYR A 307 -0.01 4.13 16.91
C TYR A 307 -0.25 3.59 18.33
N GLN A 308 -0.59 4.47 19.28
CA GLN A 308 -0.82 4.06 20.67
C GLN A 308 -1.99 3.09 20.82
N SER A 309 -3.07 3.27 20.04
CA SER A 309 -4.25 2.42 20.11
C SER A 309 -4.11 1.07 19.40
N THR A 310 -3.13 0.92 18.47
CA THR A 310 -3.06 -0.26 17.59
C THR A 310 -1.79 -1.09 17.74
N ARG A 311 -0.71 -0.55 18.31
CA ARG A 311 0.64 -1.15 18.31
C ARG A 311 0.72 -2.56 18.92
N ASP A 312 -0.19 -2.90 19.84
CA ASP A 312 -0.20 -4.21 20.52
C ASP A 312 -1.09 -5.24 19.78
N GLN A 313 -1.76 -4.83 18.69
CA GLN A 313 -2.73 -5.67 17.96
C GLN A 313 -2.34 -5.86 16.49
N GLY A 314 -1.65 -4.89 15.88
CA GLY A 314 -1.26 -4.93 14.48
C GLY A 314 -0.41 -3.73 14.09
N PHE A 315 -0.14 -3.58 12.79
CA PHE A 315 0.78 -2.59 12.29
C PHE A 315 0.12 -1.56 11.38
N ILE A 316 0.55 -0.31 11.53
CA ILE A 316 0.25 0.72 10.54
C ILE A 316 1.19 0.53 9.35
N ALA A 317 0.64 0.46 8.15
CA ALA A 317 1.42 0.39 6.92
C ALA A 317 1.59 1.80 6.34
N ILE A 318 2.84 2.20 6.10
CA ILE A 318 3.19 3.51 5.56
C ILE A 318 3.77 3.31 4.16
N PRO A 319 3.06 3.72 3.08
CA PRO A 319 3.57 3.61 1.73
C PRO A 319 4.37 4.85 1.29
N SER A 320 5.36 4.66 0.42
CA SER A 320 5.99 5.75 -0.34
C SER A 320 5.02 6.39 -1.33
N GLY A 321 4.22 5.55 -1.91
CA GLY A 321 3.15 5.79 -2.86
C GLY A 321 2.40 4.50 -3.14
N ASN A 322 1.44 4.53 -4.05
CA ASN A 322 0.80 3.38 -4.66
C ASN A 322 0.21 3.76 -6.02
N HIS A 323 -0.44 2.82 -6.70
CA HIS A 323 -1.06 3.01 -8.01
C HIS A 323 -2.21 4.04 -8.01
N ASP A 324 -2.72 4.46 -6.84
CA ASP A 324 -3.79 5.45 -6.66
C ASP A 324 -3.29 6.81 -6.17
N ILE A 325 -2.03 6.90 -5.78
CA ILE A 325 -1.45 8.14 -5.24
C ILE A 325 -0.67 8.87 -6.33
N THR A 326 -1.12 10.07 -6.67
CA THR A 326 -0.45 10.97 -7.61
C THR A 326 -0.24 12.34 -6.98
N PRO A 327 0.89 13.02 -7.27
CA PRO A 327 2.06 12.53 -8.01
C PRO A 327 2.87 11.48 -7.22
N ARG A 328 3.76 10.75 -7.92
CA ARG A 328 4.74 9.85 -7.29
C ARG A 328 5.63 10.59 -6.30
N LEU A 329 6.30 9.85 -5.42
CA LEU A 329 7.24 10.40 -4.45
C LEU A 329 8.37 11.20 -5.11
N GLY A 330 8.84 10.76 -6.29
CA GLY A 330 9.94 11.40 -7.03
C GLY A 330 9.64 12.78 -7.63
N ASN A 331 8.35 13.15 -7.76
CA ASN A 331 8.00 14.44 -8.38
C ASN A 331 8.50 15.63 -7.57
N GLY A 332 9.31 16.47 -8.22
CA GLY A 332 9.83 17.71 -7.63
C GLY A 332 10.87 17.50 -6.53
N ARG A 333 11.48 16.31 -6.42
CA ARG A 333 12.50 15.97 -5.43
C ARG A 333 13.81 15.55 -6.07
N THR A 334 14.89 15.93 -5.43
CA THR A 334 16.24 15.44 -5.74
C THR A 334 16.45 14.04 -5.14
N PRO A 335 17.45 13.27 -5.58
CA PRO A 335 17.80 12.00 -4.94
C PRO A 335 18.08 12.13 -3.43
N ARG A 336 18.59 13.28 -2.99
CA ARG A 336 18.88 13.53 -1.56
C ARG A 336 17.60 13.76 -0.74
N ASP A 337 16.62 14.47 -1.29
CA ASP A 337 15.30 14.61 -0.66
C ASP A 337 14.61 13.25 -0.51
N LEU A 338 14.76 12.39 -1.52
CA LEU A 338 14.19 11.04 -1.53
C LEU A 338 14.91 10.12 -0.54
N GLU A 339 16.24 10.17 -0.46
CA GLU A 339 17.02 9.44 0.54
C GLU A 339 16.49 9.73 1.96
N LEU A 340 16.22 11.00 2.27
CA LEU A 340 15.70 11.41 3.56
C LEU A 340 14.28 10.91 3.81
N ALA A 341 13.42 10.94 2.79
CA ALA A 341 12.08 10.37 2.86
C ALA A 341 12.12 8.85 3.10
N PHE A 342 13.04 8.13 2.45
CA PHE A 342 13.24 6.69 2.68
C PHE A 342 13.87 6.40 4.06
N LEU A 343 14.76 7.25 4.56
CA LEU A 343 15.26 7.12 5.93
C LEU A 343 14.10 7.18 6.93
N PHE A 344 13.18 8.12 6.78
CA PHE A 344 11.94 8.17 7.57
C PHE A 344 11.12 6.89 7.39
N LEU A 345 10.74 6.55 6.17
CA LEU A 345 9.86 5.43 5.85
C LEU A 345 10.37 4.10 6.44
N LEU A 346 11.69 3.85 6.31
CA LEU A 346 12.32 2.60 6.70
C LEU A 346 12.72 2.53 8.19
N THR A 347 12.64 3.64 8.92
CA THR A 347 12.95 3.68 10.37
C THR A 347 11.74 3.95 11.26
N MET A 348 10.61 4.39 10.70
CA MET A 348 9.35 4.50 11.45
C MET A 348 8.83 3.14 11.89
N PRO A 349 8.03 3.07 13.00
CA PRO A 349 7.31 1.85 13.38
C PRO A 349 6.26 1.49 12.33
N GLY A 350 5.78 0.25 12.38
CA GLY A 350 4.88 -0.30 11.37
C GLY A 350 5.61 -0.86 10.16
N VAL A 351 4.89 -1.16 9.09
CA VAL A 351 5.42 -1.86 7.92
C VAL A 351 5.53 -0.91 6.73
N PRO A 352 6.75 -0.68 6.19
CA PRO A 352 6.95 0.16 5.02
C PRO A 352 6.53 -0.56 3.73
N PHE A 353 5.90 0.21 2.81
CA PHE A 353 5.57 -0.23 1.46
C PHE A 353 6.26 0.69 0.45
N ILE A 354 7.00 0.11 -0.48
CA ILE A 354 7.69 0.83 -1.57
C ILE A 354 6.90 0.58 -2.85
N TYR A 355 6.39 1.62 -3.46
CA TYR A 355 5.76 1.52 -4.77
C TYR A 355 6.82 1.41 -5.85
N TYR A 356 6.69 0.44 -6.79
CA TYR A 356 7.70 0.16 -7.80
C TYR A 356 8.20 1.44 -8.47
N GLY A 357 9.53 1.58 -8.57
CA GLY A 357 10.19 2.73 -9.18
C GLY A 357 10.40 3.94 -8.26
N ASP A 358 9.75 4.01 -7.09
CA ASP A 358 10.02 5.09 -6.14
C ASP A 358 11.45 4.98 -5.59
N GLU A 359 12.00 3.76 -5.47
CA GLU A 359 13.37 3.47 -5.01
C GLU A 359 14.46 3.96 -5.96
N ILE A 360 14.11 4.24 -7.21
CA ILE A 360 15.00 4.89 -8.19
C ILE A 360 14.61 6.34 -8.46
N GLY A 361 13.53 6.84 -7.84
CA GLY A 361 13.05 8.22 -8.01
C GLY A 361 12.25 8.45 -9.28
N MET A 362 11.52 7.45 -9.77
CA MET A 362 10.59 7.62 -10.90
C MET A 362 9.56 8.72 -10.63
N ARG A 363 9.18 9.40 -11.70
CA ARG A 363 8.23 10.52 -11.68
C ARG A 363 6.93 10.15 -12.37
N SER A 364 5.83 10.79 -11.98
CA SER A 364 4.58 10.73 -12.73
C SER A 364 4.72 11.50 -14.03
N LEU A 365 4.09 11.00 -15.09
CA LEU A 365 3.95 11.73 -16.36
C LEU A 365 2.61 12.45 -16.37
N ASP A 366 2.66 13.77 -16.61
CA ASP A 366 1.45 14.59 -16.68
C ASP A 366 0.79 14.51 -18.06
N GLY A 367 -0.52 14.79 -18.12
CA GLY A 367 -1.27 14.94 -19.37
C GLY A 367 -1.57 13.64 -20.12
N LEU A 368 -1.33 12.47 -19.54
CA LEU A 368 -1.68 11.21 -20.16
C LEU A 368 -3.19 11.02 -20.24
N THR A 369 -3.65 10.49 -21.38
CA THR A 369 -5.03 10.02 -21.53
C THR A 369 -5.32 8.92 -20.52
N SER A 370 -6.50 8.97 -19.89
CA SER A 370 -6.92 7.93 -18.95
C SER A 370 -6.86 6.53 -19.61
N LYS A 371 -6.24 5.60 -18.91
CA LYS A 371 -6.16 4.20 -19.31
C LYS A 371 -6.80 3.34 -18.24
N GLU A 372 -7.75 2.49 -18.63
CA GLU A 372 -8.39 1.52 -17.74
C GLU A 372 -8.79 2.13 -16.37
N GLY A 373 -9.65 3.14 -16.38
CA GLY A 373 -10.12 3.78 -15.13
C GLY A 373 -9.06 4.54 -14.33
N GLY A 374 -7.87 4.77 -14.90
CA GLY A 374 -6.78 5.49 -14.22
C GLY A 374 -7.07 6.95 -13.96
N TYR A 375 -7.81 7.62 -14.88
CA TYR A 375 -8.13 9.05 -14.78
C TYR A 375 -6.87 9.87 -14.45
N GLY A 376 -6.94 10.77 -13.46
CA GLY A 376 -5.80 11.56 -13.00
C GLY A 376 -4.63 10.75 -12.41
N ARG A 377 -4.82 9.45 -12.13
CA ARG A 377 -3.79 8.55 -11.57
C ARG A 377 -2.92 7.89 -12.65
N THR A 378 -3.34 7.95 -13.93
CA THR A 378 -2.67 7.25 -15.05
C THR A 378 -1.17 7.53 -15.11
N GLY A 379 -0.76 8.78 -14.91
CA GLY A 379 0.65 9.16 -14.96
C GLY A 379 1.54 8.57 -13.87
N ALA A 380 0.97 8.10 -12.77
CA ALA A 380 1.73 7.40 -11.71
C ALA A 380 1.91 5.89 -11.98
N ARG A 381 1.28 5.35 -13.05
CA ARG A 381 1.26 3.91 -13.40
C ARG A 381 2.16 3.57 -14.59
N THR A 382 3.12 4.45 -14.95
CA THR A 382 4.00 4.29 -16.12
C THR A 382 5.00 3.15 -15.95
N PRO A 383 5.54 2.60 -17.07
CA PRO A 383 6.45 1.46 -17.04
C PRO A 383 7.70 1.68 -16.18
N MET A 384 8.11 0.60 -15.49
CA MET A 384 9.37 0.56 -14.73
C MET A 384 10.56 0.80 -15.65
N GLN A 385 11.54 1.55 -15.17
CA GLN A 385 12.71 1.99 -15.96
C GLN A 385 13.93 1.15 -15.58
N TRP A 386 14.19 0.10 -16.36
CA TRP A 386 15.24 -0.87 -16.05
C TRP A 386 16.61 -0.43 -16.52
N ASP A 387 16.72 0.06 -17.76
CA ASP A 387 17.98 0.44 -18.39
C ASP A 387 17.78 1.47 -19.52
N ASP A 388 18.84 1.76 -20.29
CA ASP A 388 18.81 2.76 -21.36
C ASP A 388 18.42 2.18 -22.73
N SER A 389 18.07 0.89 -22.81
CA SER A 389 17.56 0.28 -24.02
C SER A 389 16.18 0.84 -24.41
N PRO A 390 15.67 0.56 -25.63
CA PRO A 390 14.34 1.00 -26.03
C PRO A 390 13.28 0.67 -24.97
N ASN A 391 12.30 1.57 -24.81
CA ASN A 391 11.23 1.46 -23.79
C ASN A 391 11.77 1.34 -22.36
N ALA A 392 12.95 1.89 -22.08
CA ALA A 392 13.62 1.78 -20.78
C ALA A 392 13.85 0.33 -20.32
N GLY A 393 14.02 -0.62 -21.25
CA GLY A 393 14.16 -2.04 -20.94
C GLY A 393 12.91 -2.70 -20.38
N PHE A 394 11.76 -2.04 -20.40
CA PHE A 394 10.48 -2.59 -19.95
C PHE A 394 9.93 -3.64 -20.91
N SER A 395 9.98 -3.36 -22.21
CA SER A 395 9.37 -4.16 -23.29
C SER A 395 10.16 -4.08 -24.58
N THR A 396 10.12 -5.15 -25.38
CA THR A 396 10.63 -5.19 -26.76
C THR A 396 9.57 -4.79 -27.80
N ALA A 397 8.34 -4.50 -27.39
CA ALA A 397 7.28 -4.02 -28.27
C ALA A 397 7.63 -2.68 -28.94
N PRO A 398 7.03 -2.34 -30.08
CA PRO A 398 7.03 -0.97 -30.58
C PRO A 398 6.52 0.03 -29.54
N ALA A 399 7.11 1.22 -29.45
CA ALA A 399 6.78 2.20 -28.40
C ALA A 399 5.31 2.66 -28.40
N ASP A 400 4.65 2.64 -29.55
CA ASP A 400 3.24 2.97 -29.73
C ASP A 400 2.27 1.84 -29.32
N GLN A 401 2.80 0.66 -29.04
CA GLN A 401 2.04 -0.50 -28.54
C GLN A 401 2.13 -0.67 -27.02
N LEU A 402 2.95 0.12 -26.34
CA LEU A 402 3.08 0.05 -24.89
C LEU A 402 1.74 0.37 -24.20
N TYR A 403 1.45 -0.34 -23.12
CA TYR A 403 0.30 -0.07 -22.26
C TYR A 403 0.22 1.40 -21.84
N LEU A 404 1.34 1.96 -21.39
CA LEU A 404 1.55 3.38 -21.11
C LEU A 404 2.95 3.79 -21.60
N PRO A 405 3.16 5.06 -21.95
CA PRO A 405 4.46 5.53 -22.39
C PRO A 405 5.48 5.53 -21.25
N VAL A 406 6.77 5.40 -21.62
CA VAL A 406 7.91 5.58 -20.71
C VAL A 406 8.27 7.06 -20.63
N GLU A 407 8.85 7.50 -19.51
CA GLU A 407 9.47 8.81 -19.40
C GLU A 407 10.61 8.94 -20.44
N ASN A 408 10.52 9.96 -21.30
CA ASN A 408 11.48 10.20 -22.37
C ASN A 408 12.28 11.49 -22.12
N THR A 409 12.96 11.56 -20.96
CA THR A 409 13.88 12.66 -20.64
C THR A 409 15.30 12.13 -20.48
N PRO A 410 16.35 12.94 -20.78
CA PRO A 410 17.74 12.53 -20.58
C PRO A 410 18.05 12.16 -19.12
N GLU A 411 17.35 12.77 -18.17
CA GLU A 411 17.51 12.60 -16.72
C GLU A 411 16.65 11.46 -16.15
N ARG A 412 16.02 10.67 -17.00
CA ARG A 412 15.25 9.50 -16.61
C ARG A 412 16.08 8.57 -15.73
N PRO A 413 15.63 8.26 -14.48
CA PRO A 413 16.35 7.31 -13.65
C PRO A 413 16.16 5.88 -14.18
N THR A 414 17.22 5.06 -14.14
CA THR A 414 17.14 3.64 -14.49
C THR A 414 17.78 2.78 -13.42
N VAL A 415 17.28 1.55 -13.26
CA VAL A 415 17.86 0.56 -12.34
C VAL A 415 19.33 0.30 -12.67
N ALA A 416 19.65 0.10 -13.95
CA ALA A 416 21.00 -0.23 -14.38
C ALA A 416 22.01 0.87 -14.03
N ALA A 417 21.69 2.13 -14.33
CA ALA A 417 22.55 3.27 -14.00
C ALA A 417 22.76 3.40 -12.49
N GLN A 418 21.68 3.22 -11.70
CA GLN A 418 21.77 3.38 -10.26
C GLN A 418 22.43 2.18 -9.56
N ARG A 419 22.35 0.97 -10.09
CA ARG A 419 23.13 -0.17 -9.59
C ARG A 419 24.63 0.06 -9.69
N ALA A 420 25.06 0.72 -10.73
CA ALA A 420 26.49 1.03 -10.95
C ALA A 420 27.01 2.17 -10.05
N GLY A 421 26.14 3.07 -9.60
CA GLY A 421 26.52 4.23 -8.78
C GLY A 421 26.48 3.91 -7.29
N ALA A 422 27.62 3.85 -6.60
CA ALA A 422 27.70 3.52 -5.16
C ALA A 422 26.81 4.42 -4.28
N GLU A 423 26.69 5.70 -4.60
CA GLU A 423 25.93 6.72 -3.86
C GLU A 423 24.55 6.98 -4.46
N SER A 424 24.06 6.12 -5.35
CA SER A 424 22.75 6.27 -5.98
C SER A 424 21.61 6.11 -4.97
N LEU A 425 20.43 6.65 -5.28
CA LEU A 425 19.23 6.50 -4.45
C LEU A 425 18.92 5.01 -4.22
N LEU A 426 18.94 4.19 -5.27
CA LEU A 426 18.72 2.74 -5.17
C LEU A 426 19.63 2.08 -4.12
N ASN A 427 20.93 2.38 -4.17
CA ASN A 427 21.89 1.80 -3.22
C ASN A 427 21.72 2.36 -1.80
N ARG A 428 21.31 3.62 -1.64
CA ARG A 428 20.92 4.20 -0.35
C ARG A 428 19.67 3.53 0.23
N VAL A 429 18.64 3.31 -0.59
CA VAL A 429 17.41 2.59 -0.17
C VAL A 429 17.76 1.16 0.26
N ARG A 430 18.62 0.45 -0.48
CA ARG A 430 19.12 -0.88 -0.10
C ARG A 430 19.82 -0.88 1.26
N GLN A 431 20.70 0.09 1.50
CA GLN A 431 21.40 0.24 2.79
C GLN A 431 20.39 0.45 3.93
N LEU A 432 19.35 1.27 3.72
CA LEU A 432 18.31 1.52 4.71
C LEU A 432 17.42 0.29 4.97
N ILE A 433 17.11 -0.49 3.95
CA ILE A 433 16.40 -1.77 4.12
C ILE A 433 17.27 -2.74 4.94
N ALA A 434 18.54 -2.87 4.60
CA ALA A 434 19.47 -3.72 5.34
C ALA A 434 19.62 -3.24 6.81
N LEU A 435 19.72 -1.93 7.03
CA LEU A 435 19.74 -1.34 8.37
C LEU A 435 18.49 -1.74 9.18
N ARG A 436 17.29 -1.57 8.59
CA ARG A 436 16.04 -1.97 9.25
C ARG A 436 16.03 -3.45 9.63
N GLN A 437 16.47 -4.32 8.74
CA GLN A 437 16.45 -5.77 8.97
C GLN A 437 17.53 -6.26 9.95
N ALA A 438 18.62 -5.51 10.10
CA ALA A 438 19.71 -5.84 11.00
C ALA A 438 19.45 -5.41 12.46
N HIS A 439 18.57 -4.43 12.68
CA HIS A 439 18.37 -3.81 13.99
C HIS A 439 16.96 -4.04 14.54
N PRO A 440 16.80 -4.87 15.59
CA PRO A 440 15.50 -5.10 16.24
C PRO A 440 14.78 -3.81 16.66
N ALA A 441 15.51 -2.78 17.08
CA ALA A 441 14.92 -1.49 17.41
C ALA A 441 14.16 -0.84 16.22
N LEU A 442 14.43 -1.22 14.98
CA LEU A 442 13.75 -0.70 13.79
C LEU A 442 12.62 -1.61 13.27
N TYR A 443 12.35 -2.75 13.91
CA TYR A 443 11.26 -3.65 13.51
C TYR A 443 9.88 -2.99 13.68
N ALA A 444 8.86 -3.57 13.04
CA ALA A 444 7.53 -2.99 12.96
C ALA A 444 6.91 -2.69 14.35
N GLY A 445 7.02 -3.62 15.29
CA GLY A 445 6.43 -3.52 16.63
C GLY A 445 7.28 -2.82 17.67
N SER A 446 8.52 -2.42 17.35
CA SER A 446 9.43 -1.80 18.31
C SER A 446 8.96 -0.42 18.77
N ALA A 447 9.30 -0.06 20.01
CA ALA A 447 8.87 1.20 20.61
C ALA A 447 9.31 2.43 19.81
N PHE A 448 8.48 3.45 19.83
CA PHE A 448 8.69 4.73 19.15
C PHE A 448 8.37 5.89 20.09
N GLU A 449 9.25 6.88 20.12
CA GLU A 449 9.08 8.08 20.92
C GLU A 449 9.69 9.29 20.22
N PRO A 450 8.93 10.35 19.92
CA PRO A 450 9.49 11.62 19.48
C PRO A 450 10.37 12.23 20.59
N VAL A 451 11.59 12.65 20.23
CA VAL A 451 12.55 13.30 21.14
C VAL A 451 12.56 14.82 20.90
N TYR A 452 12.49 15.24 19.64
CA TYR A 452 12.33 16.63 19.25
C TYR A 452 11.41 16.73 18.04
N ALA A 453 10.27 17.37 18.23
CA ALA A 453 9.20 17.49 17.22
C ALA A 453 8.37 18.74 17.46
N GLU A 454 9.00 19.92 17.43
CA GLU A 454 8.31 21.19 17.58
C GLU A 454 7.71 21.67 16.26
N ALA A 455 6.55 22.30 16.34
CA ALA A 455 5.81 22.82 15.17
C ALA A 455 6.67 23.78 14.34
N GLY A 456 6.79 23.50 13.04
CA GLY A 456 7.54 24.32 12.10
C GLY A 456 9.04 24.42 12.36
N LYS A 457 9.61 23.54 13.20
CA LYS A 457 11.05 23.50 13.50
C LYS A 457 11.71 22.21 13.04
N PHE A 458 13.03 22.29 12.86
CA PHE A 458 13.91 21.19 12.47
C PHE A 458 15.10 21.06 13.44
N PRO A 459 15.69 19.84 13.56
CA PRO A 459 15.31 18.59 12.91
C PRO A 459 14.07 17.94 13.56
N PHE A 460 13.48 16.94 12.91
CA PHE A 460 12.65 15.94 13.57
C PHE A 460 13.55 14.84 14.14
N VAL A 461 13.45 14.60 15.45
CA VAL A 461 14.26 13.56 16.11
C VAL A 461 13.35 12.62 16.89
N TYR A 462 13.56 11.33 16.72
CA TYR A 462 12.82 10.30 17.44
C TYR A 462 13.71 9.12 17.84
N LYS A 463 13.25 8.39 18.82
CA LYS A 463 13.89 7.19 19.36
C LYS A 463 13.07 5.95 18.97
N ARG A 464 13.81 4.90 18.58
CA ARG A 464 13.31 3.53 18.40
C ARG A 464 14.01 2.64 19.41
N GLN A 465 13.27 1.67 20.01
CA GLN A 465 13.83 0.82 21.06
C GLN A 465 13.25 -0.60 21.03
N SER A 466 14.12 -1.59 21.20
CA SER A 466 13.77 -2.99 21.40
C SER A 466 14.79 -3.64 22.35
N GLY A 467 14.34 -4.13 23.51
CA GLY A 467 15.26 -4.63 24.55
C GLY A 467 16.26 -3.55 24.95
N ASP A 468 17.54 -3.90 24.91
CA ASP A 468 18.65 -2.99 25.24
C ASP A 468 19.11 -2.14 24.05
N GLU A 469 18.62 -2.40 22.83
CA GLU A 469 18.98 -1.62 21.65
C GLU A 469 18.12 -0.36 21.54
N THR A 470 18.78 0.79 21.48
CA THR A 470 18.14 2.09 21.26
C THR A 470 18.79 2.79 20.08
N ILE A 471 17.97 3.22 19.10
CA ILE A 471 18.41 3.96 17.91
C ILE A 471 17.72 5.32 17.90
N LEU A 472 18.52 6.38 17.81
CA LEU A 472 18.06 7.74 17.56
C LEU A 472 18.07 7.99 16.06
N VAL A 473 16.96 8.49 15.53
CA VAL A 473 16.86 8.92 14.12
C VAL A 473 16.63 10.42 14.09
N ALA A 474 17.36 11.11 13.23
CA ALA A 474 17.26 12.55 13.08
C ALA A 474 17.13 12.94 11.61
N LEU A 475 16.20 13.87 11.30
CA LEU A 475 15.82 14.24 9.95
C LEU A 475 15.74 15.76 9.83
N ASN A 476 16.56 16.33 8.94
CA ASN A 476 16.49 17.74 8.56
C ASN A 476 16.16 17.87 7.06
N PRO A 477 14.89 17.91 6.66
CA PRO A 477 14.52 18.13 5.26
C PRO A 477 14.75 19.57 4.78
N ALA A 478 14.91 20.54 5.70
CA ALA A 478 15.16 21.92 5.30
C ALA A 478 16.52 22.09 4.64
N SER A 479 16.63 23.03 3.67
CA SER A 479 17.91 23.35 3.01
C SER A 479 18.94 24.03 3.94
N GLN A 480 18.47 24.60 5.05
CA GLN A 480 19.34 25.22 6.05
C GLN A 480 19.82 24.21 7.11
N PRO A 481 21.05 24.34 7.60
CA PRO A 481 21.52 23.52 8.70
C PRO A 481 20.73 23.81 9.98
N CYS A 482 20.62 22.83 10.85
CA CYS A 482 19.96 22.96 12.14
C CYS A 482 20.77 22.31 13.26
N GLU A 483 20.48 22.73 14.49
CA GLU A 483 21.10 22.19 15.71
C GLU A 483 20.05 22.02 16.79
N VAL A 484 20.12 20.91 17.54
CA VAL A 484 19.26 20.67 18.70
C VAL A 484 20.06 20.05 19.84
N ALA A 485 19.73 20.43 21.07
CA ALA A 485 20.28 19.80 22.26
C ALA A 485 19.60 18.45 22.51
N ILE A 486 20.40 17.42 22.72
CA ILE A 486 19.97 16.08 23.11
C ILE A 486 20.42 15.84 24.57
N ASP A 487 19.46 15.42 25.40
CA ASP A 487 19.72 15.13 26.80
C ASP A 487 20.81 14.04 26.94
N GLY A 488 21.80 14.29 27.76
CA GLY A 488 22.89 13.35 28.08
C GLY A 488 22.42 12.08 28.76
N ALA A 489 21.23 12.08 29.34
CA ALA A 489 20.62 10.87 29.88
C ALA A 489 20.30 9.83 28.80
N LEU A 490 20.17 10.24 27.54
CA LEU A 490 19.88 9.35 26.39
C LEU A 490 21.13 8.54 25.97
N SER A 491 22.34 9.08 26.11
CA SER A 491 23.57 8.36 25.81
C SER A 491 24.74 8.92 26.61
N MET A 492 25.44 8.07 27.36
CA MET A 492 26.62 8.45 28.12
C MET A 492 27.89 8.49 27.26
N GLN A 493 27.94 7.73 26.20
CA GLN A 493 29.03 7.67 25.22
C GLN A 493 28.60 8.36 23.92
N PRO A 494 29.55 8.73 23.05
CA PRO A 494 29.22 9.22 21.71
C PRO A 494 28.33 8.22 20.99
N PRO A 495 27.20 8.66 20.41
CA PRO A 495 26.35 7.78 19.62
C PRO A 495 27.13 7.14 18.46
N GLU A 496 26.93 5.85 18.24
CA GLU A 496 27.50 5.13 17.08
C GLU A 496 26.71 5.44 15.82
N VAL A 497 27.40 5.83 14.76
CA VAL A 497 26.76 6.10 13.46
C VAL A 497 26.42 4.79 12.76
N LEU A 498 25.15 4.52 12.57
CA LEU A 498 24.66 3.40 11.78
C LEU A 498 24.38 3.82 10.32
N TYR A 499 23.94 5.07 10.14
CA TYR A 499 23.67 5.67 8.83
C TYR A 499 23.80 7.20 8.91
N GLY A 500 24.29 7.85 7.84
CA GLY A 500 24.43 9.30 7.77
C GLY A 500 25.81 9.83 8.16
N ALA A 501 25.93 11.10 8.54
CA ALA A 501 27.20 11.77 8.82
C ALA A 501 27.78 11.37 10.19
N GLY A 502 29.10 11.16 10.24
CA GLY A 502 29.83 10.69 11.42
C GLY A 502 30.08 11.73 12.50
N ASP A 503 30.02 13.02 12.19
CA ASP A 503 30.35 14.17 13.04
C ASP A 503 29.12 14.96 13.53
N ALA A 504 27.94 14.31 13.51
CA ALA A 504 26.68 14.95 13.87
C ALA A 504 26.60 15.35 15.37
N PHE A 505 27.38 14.74 16.27
CA PHE A 505 27.30 14.96 17.71
C PHE A 505 28.55 15.64 18.29
N THR A 506 28.29 16.68 19.08
CA THR A 506 29.33 17.36 19.87
C THR A 506 28.95 17.36 21.36
N ARG A 507 29.86 17.03 22.25
CA ARG A 507 29.59 17.05 23.70
C ARG A 507 29.40 18.49 24.18
N VAL A 508 28.28 18.76 24.88
CA VAL A 508 27.98 20.07 25.48
C VAL A 508 27.48 19.84 26.91
N GLY A 509 28.34 20.20 27.89
CA GLY A 509 28.03 19.93 29.29
C GLY A 509 27.81 18.46 29.59
N THR A 510 26.66 18.12 30.15
CA THR A 510 26.22 16.74 30.41
C THR A 510 25.51 16.10 29.22
N GLY A 511 25.15 16.86 28.17
CA GLY A 511 24.41 16.42 27.00
C GLY A 511 25.21 16.45 25.70
N TRP A 512 24.48 16.39 24.61
CA TRP A 512 24.99 16.41 23.24
C TRP A 512 24.28 17.50 22.41
N ALA A 513 25.04 18.21 21.58
CA ALA A 513 24.47 19.00 20.48
C ALA A 513 24.47 18.13 19.23
N LEU A 514 23.30 17.92 18.64
CA LEU A 514 23.13 17.26 17.35
C LEU A 514 23.05 18.35 16.27
N ARG A 515 23.98 18.31 15.32
CA ARG A 515 24.05 19.24 14.17
C ARG A 515 23.82 18.47 12.89
N LEU A 516 22.88 18.96 12.09
CA LEU A 516 22.59 18.39 10.77
C LEU A 516 22.73 19.46 9.69
N PRO A 517 23.49 19.18 8.62
CA PRO A 517 23.45 20.00 7.40
C PRO A 517 22.05 20.12 6.81
N GLY A 518 21.87 21.00 5.84
CA GLY A 518 20.62 21.07 5.07
C GLY A 518 20.39 19.78 4.28
N VAL A 519 19.15 19.36 4.18
CA VAL A 519 18.67 18.12 3.52
C VAL A 519 19.53 16.91 3.93
N SER A 520 19.51 16.58 5.21
CA SER A 520 20.31 15.49 5.76
C SER A 520 19.63 14.80 6.93
N GLY A 521 20.07 13.60 7.22
CA GLY A 521 19.61 12.82 8.37
C GLY A 521 20.55 11.68 8.72
N GLY A 522 20.21 10.96 9.78
CA GLY A 522 20.99 9.82 10.20
C GLY A 522 20.27 8.95 11.22
N ALA A 523 20.80 7.75 11.40
CA ALA A 523 20.42 6.81 12.45
C ALA A 523 21.64 6.48 13.30
N TYR A 524 21.48 6.54 14.60
CA TYR A 524 22.57 6.49 15.56
C TYR A 524 22.22 5.55 16.72
N ARG A 525 23.07 4.57 17.01
CA ARG A 525 22.89 3.72 18.18
C ARG A 525 23.29 4.49 19.44
N LEU A 526 22.42 4.46 20.43
CA LEU A 526 22.67 5.02 21.75
C LEU A 526 23.15 3.91 22.71
N TRP A 527 24.09 4.25 23.60
CA TRP A 527 24.58 3.33 24.60
C TRP A 527 23.86 3.60 25.91
N SER A 528 23.06 2.66 26.39
CA SER A 528 22.45 2.68 27.72
C SER A 528 23.51 2.67 28.82
N LYS A 529 23.13 3.15 30.02
CA LYS A 529 23.98 3.16 31.23
C LYS A 529 24.39 1.75 31.62
#